data_52df80c319f718c204e6ca4d28c61b94
#
_entry.id   52df80c319f718c204e6ca4d28c61b94
#
_cell.length_a   1.000
_cell.length_b   1.000
_cell.length_c   1.000
_cell.angle_alpha   90.00
_cell.angle_beta   90.00
_cell.angle_gamma   90.00
#
_symmetry.space_group_name_H-M   'P 1'
#
loop_
_entity.id
_entity.type
_entity.pdbx_description
1 polymer ?
#
loop_
_entity_poly.entity_id
_entity_poly.type
_entity_poly.pdbx_seq_one_letter_code
_entity_poly.pdbx_strand_id
1 'polypeptide(L)'
;MRNFLLFTLLLGGLFSFIITNFVTLDENYELLLDNSGPYIGAEFPKQLGFTGKGVKIGVIDTGINLNHPDFFNQDQTSRFLKGYDFVDNDTVPQDTNGHGTQVTGIIAADGQLKGIAPMTEIFSYRVSSDGESVPSNLIIKAINQAIEDKVDIINISLGVNMTHNKIDEAVNNAINQGIVVVAAAGNSGPEKSTIGSPARNPNAITVGATYNNQDSSMVSTLVVGETQFQVLPMLGTDIISDPISADIIFGKYSRDNDFDDIDVRGKIVLAERGGELNEIVFFSDKEIFASKNGAKGLIVYNNQPGIFFGELI
;
A
#
# COMPACT_ATOMS: atom_id res chain seq x y z
N MET A 1 14.31 12.79 14.78
CA MET A 1 13.80 11.71 13.91
C MET A 1 14.16 10.41 14.62
N ARG A 2 13.18 9.61 14.93
CA ARG A 2 13.38 8.30 15.59
C ARG A 2 13.45 7.26 14.50
N ASN A 3 14.58 6.58 14.35
CA ASN A 3 14.70 5.43 13.46
C ASN A 3 13.95 4.27 14.10
N PHE A 4 12.82 3.89 13.55
CA PHE A 4 12.05 2.72 13.97
C PHE A 4 12.18 1.63 12.92
N LEU A 5 12.36 0.40 13.40
CA LEU A 5 12.62 -0.77 12.56
C LEU A 5 11.46 -1.75 12.66
N LEU A 6 10.89 -2.10 11.53
CA LEU A 6 9.86 -3.14 11.46
C LEU A 6 10.32 -4.31 10.58
N PHE A 7 10.24 -5.55 11.08
CA PHE A 7 10.68 -6.75 10.35
C PHE A 7 9.73 -7.92 10.52
N THR A 8 9.72 -8.82 9.55
CA THR A 8 8.89 -10.03 9.54
C THR A 8 9.72 -11.29 9.79
N LEU A 9 9.39 -12.10 10.80
CA LEU A 9 10.13 -13.29 11.19
C LEU A 9 9.27 -14.56 11.26
N LEU A 10 9.89 -15.71 10.94
CA LEU A 10 9.35 -17.06 11.14
C LEU A 10 10.12 -17.79 12.26
N LEU A 11 9.41 -18.17 13.35
CA LEU A 11 9.76 -19.14 14.41
C LEU A 11 10.29 -18.65 15.76
N GLY A 12 9.78 -19.33 16.79
CA GLY A 12 9.92 -19.03 18.18
C GLY A 12 11.20 -19.53 18.88
N GLY A 13 11.58 -18.77 19.89
CA GLY A 13 12.63 -19.06 20.88
C GLY A 13 13.11 -17.76 21.52
N LEU A 14 13.19 -17.72 22.84
CA LEU A 14 13.68 -16.59 23.66
C LEU A 14 15.21 -16.56 23.65
N PHE A 15 15.82 -15.54 23.03
CA PHE A 15 17.26 -15.28 23.08
C PHE A 15 17.59 -13.79 22.90
N SER A 16 18.79 -13.36 23.29
CA SER A 16 19.35 -12.01 23.08
C SER A 16 19.87 -11.87 21.66
N PHE A 17 19.59 -10.78 20.96
CA PHE A 17 19.80 -10.65 19.53
C PHE A 17 20.73 -9.51 19.14
N ILE A 18 21.58 -9.75 18.15
CA ILE A 18 22.32 -8.73 17.43
C ILE A 18 21.70 -8.61 16.03
N ILE A 19 21.16 -7.44 15.70
CA ILE A 19 20.71 -7.13 14.35
C ILE A 19 21.88 -6.50 13.62
N THR A 20 22.38 -7.17 12.59
CA THR A 20 23.31 -6.56 11.65
C THR A 20 22.59 -6.32 10.34
N ASN A 21 22.40 -5.07 9.99
CA ASN A 21 21.91 -4.69 8.68
C ASN A 21 23.09 -4.70 7.71
N PHE A 22 23.10 -5.65 6.78
CA PHE A 22 23.84 -5.46 5.55
C PHE A 22 22.84 -4.91 4.52
N VAL A 23 22.71 -3.61 4.48
CA VAL A 23 22.16 -2.94 3.30
C VAL A 23 23.32 -2.93 2.32
N THR A 24 23.37 -3.85 1.38
CA THR A 24 24.07 -3.61 0.14
C THR A 24 23.26 -2.56 -0.59
N LEU A 25 23.55 -1.30 -0.31
CA LEU A 25 23.16 -0.21 -1.18
C LEU A 25 23.95 -0.43 -2.47
N ASP A 26 23.34 -1.10 -3.43
CA ASP A 26 23.73 -0.90 -4.82
C ASP A 26 23.38 0.56 -5.10
N GLU A 27 24.36 1.37 -5.57
CA GLU A 27 24.19 2.81 -5.75
C GLU A 27 23.17 3.19 -6.84
N ASN A 28 22.50 2.19 -7.42
CA ASN A 28 21.41 2.35 -8.37
C ASN A 28 20.08 2.14 -7.63
N TYR A 29 19.46 3.24 -7.18
CA TYR A 29 18.04 3.26 -6.82
C TYR A 29 17.22 3.01 -8.09
N GLU A 30 16.96 1.77 -8.42
CA GLU A 30 15.93 1.44 -9.40
C GLU A 30 14.57 1.62 -8.73
N LEU A 31 13.78 2.56 -9.24
CA LEU A 31 12.39 2.71 -8.83
C LEU A 31 11.67 1.38 -9.09
N LEU A 32 10.87 0.87 -8.15
CA LEU A 32 10.17 -0.42 -8.29
C LEU A 32 9.36 -0.50 -9.60
N LEU A 33 8.85 0.62 -10.09
CA LEU A 33 8.12 0.70 -11.35
C LEU A 33 9.01 0.46 -12.57
N ASP A 34 10.30 0.80 -12.50
CA ASP A 34 11.28 0.54 -13.58
C ASP A 34 11.50 -0.96 -13.77
N ASN A 35 11.25 -1.76 -12.75
CA ASN A 35 11.29 -3.21 -12.80
C ASN A 35 9.92 -3.83 -13.12
N SER A 36 8.86 -3.40 -12.46
CA SER A 36 7.52 -3.99 -12.62
C SER A 36 6.88 -3.62 -13.95
N GLY A 37 7.13 -2.43 -14.49
CA GLY A 37 6.64 -2.01 -15.80
C GLY A 37 7.11 -2.94 -16.94
N PRO A 38 8.42 -3.16 -17.12
CA PRO A 38 8.94 -4.14 -18.09
C PRO A 38 8.43 -5.56 -17.86
N TYR A 39 8.33 -6.00 -16.61
CA TYR A 39 7.87 -7.35 -16.25
C TYR A 39 6.45 -7.63 -16.76
N ILE A 40 5.54 -6.67 -16.65
CA ILE A 40 4.17 -6.80 -17.18
C ILE A 40 4.07 -6.48 -18.69
N GLY A 41 5.19 -6.18 -19.34
CA GLY A 41 5.23 -5.86 -20.77
C GLY A 41 4.77 -4.44 -21.13
N ALA A 42 4.76 -3.49 -20.16
CA ALA A 42 4.31 -2.12 -20.37
C ALA A 42 5.17 -1.32 -21.36
N GLU A 43 6.42 -1.74 -21.60
CA GLU A 43 7.34 -1.11 -22.55
C GLU A 43 6.85 -1.29 -24.01
N PHE A 44 6.21 -2.40 -24.33
CA PHE A 44 5.76 -2.65 -25.69
C PHE A 44 4.67 -1.67 -26.16
N PRO A 45 3.55 -1.45 -25.44
CA PRO A 45 2.58 -0.41 -25.79
C PRO A 45 3.21 0.97 -25.84
N LYS A 46 4.13 1.29 -24.94
CA LYS A 46 4.82 2.58 -24.87
C LYS A 46 5.67 2.86 -26.10
N GLN A 47 6.40 1.84 -26.60
CA GLN A 47 7.16 1.92 -27.85
C GLN A 47 6.26 2.14 -29.08
N LEU A 48 5.01 1.69 -29.03
CA LEU A 48 3.99 1.93 -30.05
C LEU A 48 3.30 3.31 -29.91
N GLY A 49 3.69 4.13 -28.91
CA GLY A 49 3.13 5.46 -28.69
C GLY A 49 1.86 5.47 -27.83
N PHE A 50 1.49 4.36 -27.20
CA PHE A 50 0.36 4.33 -26.25
C PHE A 50 0.82 4.90 -24.91
N THR A 51 0.52 6.16 -24.67
CA THR A 51 0.93 6.92 -23.47
C THR A 51 -0.23 7.35 -22.59
N GLY A 52 -1.44 6.94 -22.90
CA GLY A 52 -2.66 7.38 -22.23
C GLY A 52 -3.19 8.74 -22.71
N LYS A 53 -2.61 9.35 -23.75
CA LYS A 53 -3.05 10.66 -24.26
C LYS A 53 -4.51 10.64 -24.68
N GLY A 54 -5.31 11.55 -24.09
CA GLY A 54 -6.74 11.68 -24.33
C GLY A 54 -7.59 10.64 -23.61
N VAL A 55 -7.00 9.83 -22.73
CA VAL A 55 -7.71 8.91 -21.84
C VAL A 55 -7.93 9.58 -20.47
N LYS A 56 -9.14 9.55 -19.98
CA LYS A 56 -9.55 10.04 -18.65
C LYS A 56 -9.59 8.88 -17.67
N ILE A 57 -8.83 8.96 -16.59
CA ILE A 57 -8.85 7.96 -15.55
C ILE A 57 -9.34 8.54 -14.23
N GLY A 58 -10.36 7.93 -13.64
CA GLY A 58 -10.86 8.23 -12.30
C GLY A 58 -10.18 7.31 -11.28
N VAL A 59 -9.45 7.89 -10.34
CA VAL A 59 -8.83 7.15 -9.23
C VAL A 59 -9.69 7.34 -7.99
N ILE A 60 -10.28 6.26 -7.47
CA ILE A 60 -11.07 6.24 -6.24
C ILE A 60 -10.18 5.72 -5.13
N ASP A 61 -9.73 6.61 -4.23
CA ASP A 61 -8.69 6.32 -3.26
C ASP A 61 -8.68 7.34 -2.09
N THR A 62 -7.52 7.56 -1.46
CA THR A 62 -7.31 8.55 -0.38
C THR A 62 -7.14 9.99 -0.88
N GLY A 63 -7.23 10.20 -2.19
CA GLY A 63 -7.03 11.52 -2.82
C GLY A 63 -5.78 11.56 -3.69
N ILE A 64 -5.29 12.78 -3.96
CA ILE A 64 -4.07 13.04 -4.71
C ILE A 64 -3.34 14.24 -4.10
N ASN A 65 -2.00 14.19 -4.02
CA ASN A 65 -1.22 15.37 -3.70
C ASN A 65 -1.22 16.34 -4.89
N LEU A 66 -2.06 17.35 -4.81
CA LEU A 66 -2.28 18.32 -5.90
C LEU A 66 -1.03 19.15 -6.25
N ASN A 67 -0.01 19.14 -5.39
CA ASN A 67 1.24 19.89 -5.58
C ASN A 67 2.42 18.97 -5.94
N HIS A 68 2.20 17.66 -6.17
CA HIS A 68 3.29 16.75 -6.51
C HIS A 68 3.86 17.08 -7.90
N PRO A 69 5.18 17.31 -8.04
CA PRO A 69 5.79 17.77 -9.30
C PRO A 69 5.55 16.81 -10.48
N ASP A 70 5.45 15.52 -10.23
CA ASP A 70 5.26 14.51 -11.28
C ASP A 70 3.86 14.53 -11.91
N PHE A 71 2.93 15.34 -11.38
CA PHE A 71 1.59 15.55 -11.94
C PHE A 71 1.44 16.86 -12.70
N PHE A 72 2.54 17.49 -13.07
CA PHE A 72 2.54 18.68 -13.91
C PHE A 72 3.17 18.41 -15.28
N ASN A 73 2.65 19.07 -16.28
CA ASN A 73 3.27 19.12 -17.60
C ASN A 73 4.58 19.92 -17.57
N GLN A 74 5.37 19.83 -18.64
CA GLN A 74 6.62 20.61 -18.77
C GLN A 74 6.40 22.14 -18.72
N ASP A 75 5.21 22.61 -19.09
CA ASP A 75 4.80 24.01 -19.00
C ASP A 75 4.21 24.40 -17.63
N GLN A 76 4.34 23.54 -16.63
CA GLN A 76 3.80 23.70 -15.27
C GLN A 76 2.29 23.71 -15.17
N THR A 77 1.56 23.28 -16.21
CA THR A 77 0.11 23.05 -16.10
C THR A 77 -0.16 21.73 -15.40
N SER A 78 -1.13 21.72 -14.46
CA SER A 78 -1.52 20.50 -13.75
C SER A 78 -2.24 19.53 -14.70
N ARG A 79 -1.93 18.26 -14.58
CA ARG A 79 -2.63 17.16 -15.27
C ARG A 79 -3.82 16.63 -14.48
N PHE A 80 -3.98 17.07 -13.23
CA PHE A 80 -5.20 16.88 -12.49
C PHE A 80 -6.29 17.81 -13.08
N LEU A 81 -7.34 17.21 -13.61
CA LEU A 81 -8.41 17.97 -14.27
C LEU A 81 -9.57 18.25 -13.32
N LYS A 82 -10.02 17.25 -12.59
CA LYS A 82 -11.22 17.33 -11.77
C LYS A 82 -11.22 16.24 -10.70
N GLY A 83 -11.93 16.49 -9.62
CA GLY A 83 -12.16 15.49 -8.59
C GLY A 83 -13.19 15.94 -7.57
N TYR A 84 -13.41 15.08 -6.61
CA TYR A 84 -14.29 15.36 -5.49
C TYR A 84 -13.79 14.68 -4.22
N ASP A 85 -13.83 15.39 -3.12
CA ASP A 85 -13.58 14.88 -1.79
C ASP A 85 -14.89 14.48 -1.12
N PHE A 86 -15.15 13.18 -1.03
CA PHE A 86 -16.35 12.66 -0.37
C PHE A 86 -16.19 12.57 1.15
N VAL A 87 -14.98 12.74 1.68
CA VAL A 87 -14.69 12.77 3.11
C VAL A 87 -15.03 14.14 3.66
N ASP A 88 -14.45 15.20 3.07
CA ASP A 88 -14.63 16.59 3.50
C ASP A 88 -15.78 17.29 2.75
N ASN A 89 -16.37 16.63 1.74
CA ASN A 89 -17.51 17.06 0.93
C ASN A 89 -17.24 18.37 0.17
N ASP A 90 -16.10 18.41 -0.54
CA ASP A 90 -15.70 19.53 -1.38
C ASP A 90 -15.09 19.07 -2.73
N THR A 91 -14.49 19.98 -3.49
CA THR A 91 -13.90 19.70 -4.80
C THR A 91 -12.38 19.61 -4.78
N VAL A 92 -11.76 19.51 -3.61
CA VAL A 92 -10.31 19.50 -3.41
C VAL A 92 -9.87 18.15 -2.80
N PRO A 93 -9.75 17.09 -3.60
CA PRO A 93 -9.43 15.74 -3.10
C PRO A 93 -7.95 15.62 -2.69
N GLN A 94 -7.51 16.50 -1.77
CA GLN A 94 -6.14 16.51 -1.28
C GLN A 94 -5.87 15.25 -0.47
N ASP A 95 -4.85 14.51 -0.89
CA ASP A 95 -4.39 13.32 -0.18
C ASP A 95 -3.70 13.70 1.13
N THR A 96 -4.13 13.07 2.22
CA THR A 96 -3.57 13.23 3.57
C THR A 96 -2.92 11.96 4.08
N ASN A 97 -3.03 10.86 3.33
CA ASN A 97 -2.47 9.55 3.65
C ASN A 97 -1.23 9.23 2.80
N GLY A 98 -1.32 9.41 1.48
CA GLY A 98 -0.26 9.13 0.50
C GLY A 98 -0.57 7.97 -0.44
N HIS A 99 -1.47 7.04 -0.09
CA HIS A 99 -1.77 5.87 -0.90
C HIS A 99 -2.33 6.25 -2.28
N GLY A 100 -3.34 7.11 -2.35
CA GLY A 100 -3.93 7.55 -3.61
C GLY A 100 -2.93 8.31 -4.51
N THR A 101 -2.01 9.07 -3.90
CA THR A 101 -0.92 9.74 -4.61
C THR A 101 0.04 8.73 -5.23
N GLN A 102 0.42 7.68 -4.50
CA GLN A 102 1.28 6.61 -5.00
C GLN A 102 0.60 5.84 -6.13
N VAL A 103 -0.66 5.44 -5.95
CA VAL A 103 -1.45 4.76 -6.99
C VAL A 103 -1.53 5.60 -8.26
N THR A 104 -1.84 6.90 -8.12
CA THR A 104 -1.89 7.82 -9.27
C THR A 104 -0.51 7.99 -9.91
N GLY A 105 0.56 7.98 -9.12
CA GLY A 105 1.94 8.04 -9.61
C GLY A 105 2.29 6.84 -10.49
N ILE A 106 1.96 5.63 -10.06
CA ILE A 106 2.16 4.39 -10.85
C ILE A 106 1.41 4.47 -12.19
N ILE A 107 0.22 5.04 -12.19
CA ILE A 107 -0.59 5.21 -13.40
C ILE A 107 0.00 6.28 -14.30
N ALA A 108 0.25 7.49 -13.77
CA ALA A 108 0.30 8.70 -14.58
C ALA A 108 1.45 9.68 -14.24
N ALA A 109 2.41 9.35 -13.38
CA ALA A 109 3.54 10.25 -13.12
C ALA A 109 4.32 10.55 -14.41
N ASP A 110 4.82 11.80 -14.56
CA ASP A 110 5.66 12.21 -15.69
C ASP A 110 6.81 13.15 -15.26
N GLY A 111 7.34 12.93 -14.07
CA GLY A 111 8.49 13.64 -13.55
C GLY A 111 9.70 12.73 -13.38
N GLN A 112 10.19 12.63 -12.17
CA GLN A 112 11.27 11.71 -11.82
C GLN A 112 10.80 10.25 -11.94
N LEU A 113 9.60 9.94 -11.45
CA LEU A 113 8.92 8.68 -11.74
C LEU A 113 8.21 8.78 -13.10
N LYS A 114 8.26 7.72 -13.89
CA LYS A 114 7.48 7.60 -15.12
C LYS A 114 6.39 6.53 -14.94
N GLY A 115 5.15 6.98 -14.85
CA GLY A 115 3.99 6.10 -14.80
C GLY A 115 3.82 5.28 -16.08
N ILE A 116 2.91 4.32 -16.01
CA ILE A 116 2.60 3.43 -17.17
C ILE A 116 1.94 4.21 -18.30
N ALA A 117 1.07 5.17 -17.97
CA ALA A 117 0.32 6.01 -18.91
C ALA A 117 0.52 7.51 -18.60
N PRO A 118 1.74 8.07 -18.81
CA PRO A 118 2.13 9.39 -18.31
C PRO A 118 1.40 10.56 -18.97
N MET A 119 0.62 10.35 -20.03
CA MET A 119 -0.16 11.41 -20.69
C MET A 119 -1.67 11.31 -20.42
N THR A 120 -2.07 10.49 -19.46
CA THR A 120 -3.46 10.35 -19.02
C THR A 120 -3.96 11.61 -18.32
N GLU A 121 -5.23 11.95 -18.53
CA GLU A 121 -5.96 12.99 -17.78
C GLU A 121 -6.47 12.42 -16.45
N ILE A 122 -6.10 13.05 -15.33
CA ILE A 122 -6.33 12.53 -13.98
C ILE A 122 -7.61 13.12 -13.39
N PHE A 123 -8.51 12.25 -12.93
CA PHE A 123 -9.63 12.55 -12.06
C PHE A 123 -9.42 11.85 -10.72
N SER A 124 -9.59 12.53 -9.60
CA SER A 124 -9.39 11.96 -8.27
C SER A 124 -10.63 12.07 -7.41
N TYR A 125 -11.03 10.97 -6.78
CA TYR A 125 -12.19 10.87 -5.90
C TYR A 125 -11.74 10.35 -4.55
N ARG A 126 -11.65 11.25 -3.57
CA ARG A 126 -11.23 10.90 -2.22
C ARG A 126 -12.41 10.30 -1.45
N VAL A 127 -12.25 9.06 -0.97
CA VAL A 127 -13.27 8.31 -0.23
C VAL A 127 -12.79 7.81 1.13
N SER A 128 -11.50 7.99 1.44
CA SER A 128 -10.88 7.64 2.70
C SER A 128 -9.87 8.69 3.13
N SER A 129 -9.73 8.93 4.43
CA SER A 129 -8.72 9.83 5.00
C SER A 129 -7.49 9.06 5.52
N ASP A 130 -7.68 7.79 5.88
CA ASP A 130 -6.69 6.94 6.55
C ASP A 130 -6.20 5.76 5.69
N GLY A 131 -6.85 5.50 4.56
CA GLY A 131 -6.54 4.36 3.70
C GLY A 131 -7.07 3.01 4.23
N GLU A 132 -7.61 2.96 5.43
CA GLU A 132 -8.02 1.73 6.11
C GLU A 132 -9.53 1.54 6.11
N SER A 133 -10.26 2.60 6.44
CA SER A 133 -11.72 2.60 6.55
C SER A 133 -12.37 3.32 5.39
N VAL A 134 -13.14 2.58 4.59
CA VAL A 134 -13.88 3.17 3.48
C VAL A 134 -15.36 2.83 3.59
N PRO A 135 -16.20 3.81 3.92
CA PRO A 135 -17.65 3.61 3.90
C PRO A 135 -18.14 3.26 2.50
N SER A 136 -18.84 2.14 2.35
CA SER A 136 -19.32 1.63 1.05
C SER A 136 -20.17 2.64 0.27
N ASN A 137 -20.89 3.51 0.97
CA ASN A 137 -21.67 4.56 0.35
C ASN A 137 -20.80 5.64 -0.32
N LEU A 138 -19.58 5.88 0.15
CA LEU A 138 -18.66 6.83 -0.49
C LEU A 138 -18.07 6.22 -1.77
N ILE A 139 -17.73 4.93 -1.77
CA ILE A 139 -17.32 4.21 -2.98
C ILE A 139 -18.40 4.31 -4.05
N ILE A 140 -19.67 4.06 -3.70
CA ILE A 140 -20.81 4.14 -4.62
C ILE A 140 -20.97 5.56 -5.17
N LYS A 141 -20.87 6.59 -4.32
CA LYS A 141 -20.94 7.99 -4.76
C LYS A 141 -19.80 8.33 -5.72
N ALA A 142 -18.58 7.90 -5.43
CA ALA A 142 -17.42 8.15 -6.27
C ALA A 142 -17.53 7.47 -7.64
N ILE A 143 -18.02 6.23 -7.70
CA ILE A 143 -18.30 5.55 -8.97
C ILE A 143 -19.33 6.32 -9.78
N ASN A 144 -20.44 6.76 -9.16
CA ASN A 144 -21.47 7.55 -9.83
C ASN A 144 -20.94 8.91 -10.33
N GLN A 145 -20.09 9.58 -9.54
CA GLN A 145 -19.45 10.82 -9.96
C GLN A 145 -18.51 10.60 -11.14
N ALA A 146 -17.74 9.53 -11.15
CA ALA A 146 -16.87 9.16 -12.27
C ALA A 146 -17.66 8.92 -13.56
N ILE A 147 -18.86 8.32 -13.46
CA ILE A 147 -19.81 8.18 -14.59
C ILE A 147 -20.26 9.56 -15.11
N GLU A 148 -20.66 10.45 -14.22
CA GLU A 148 -21.10 11.81 -14.57
C GLU A 148 -19.97 12.63 -15.22
N ASP A 149 -18.74 12.45 -14.75
CA ASP A 149 -17.53 13.10 -15.26
C ASP A 149 -17.06 12.47 -16.57
N LYS A 150 -17.68 11.37 -17.01
CA LYS A 150 -17.38 10.66 -18.26
C LYS A 150 -15.90 10.24 -18.35
N VAL A 151 -15.41 9.63 -17.30
CA VAL A 151 -14.09 9.00 -17.35
C VAL A 151 -14.13 7.75 -18.23
N ASP A 152 -13.01 7.39 -18.82
CA ASP A 152 -12.90 6.18 -19.65
C ASP A 152 -12.57 4.94 -18.81
N ILE A 153 -11.84 5.14 -17.72
CA ILE A 153 -11.38 4.09 -16.81
C ILE A 153 -11.62 4.53 -15.36
N ILE A 154 -12.06 3.61 -14.52
CA ILE A 154 -12.09 3.78 -13.06
C ILE A 154 -11.08 2.79 -12.46
N ASN A 155 -10.12 3.30 -11.67
CA ASN A 155 -9.24 2.50 -10.84
C ASN A 155 -9.72 2.57 -9.38
N ILE A 156 -9.89 1.38 -8.75
CA ILE A 156 -10.33 1.25 -7.36
C ILE A 156 -9.31 0.37 -6.63
N SER A 157 -8.35 0.99 -5.95
CA SER A 157 -7.31 0.29 -5.18
C SER A 157 -7.71 0.08 -3.71
N LEU A 158 -9.00 -0.10 -3.48
CA LEU A 158 -9.63 -0.33 -2.17
C LEU A 158 -10.88 -1.20 -2.35
N GLY A 159 -11.45 -1.67 -1.25
CA GLY A 159 -12.67 -2.48 -1.31
C GLY A 159 -13.11 -2.97 0.06
N VAL A 160 -14.12 -3.84 0.05
CA VAL A 160 -14.61 -4.51 1.25
C VAL A 160 -14.35 -6.01 1.16
N ASN A 161 -14.07 -6.66 2.29
CA ASN A 161 -13.70 -8.08 2.34
C ASN A 161 -14.89 -9.04 2.17
N MET A 162 -16.02 -8.56 1.68
CA MET A 162 -17.23 -9.33 1.45
C MET A 162 -17.97 -8.89 0.19
N THR A 163 -18.97 -9.65 -0.23
CA THR A 163 -19.86 -9.22 -1.31
C THR A 163 -20.70 -8.03 -0.86
N HIS A 164 -20.74 -6.99 -1.67
CA HIS A 164 -21.57 -5.83 -1.42
C HIS A 164 -22.38 -5.46 -2.67
N ASN A 165 -23.63 -5.93 -2.73
CA ASN A 165 -24.48 -5.85 -3.93
C ASN A 165 -24.60 -4.43 -4.50
N LYS A 166 -24.69 -3.40 -3.66
CA LYS A 166 -24.81 -2.01 -4.14
C LYS A 166 -23.53 -1.47 -4.77
N ILE A 167 -22.35 -1.90 -4.29
CA ILE A 167 -21.08 -1.59 -4.97
C ILE A 167 -21.04 -2.30 -6.31
N ASP A 168 -21.42 -3.59 -6.35
CA ASP A 168 -21.42 -4.37 -7.59
C ASP A 168 -22.43 -3.82 -8.61
N GLU A 169 -23.58 -3.30 -8.17
CA GLU A 169 -24.55 -2.59 -9.01
C GLU A 169 -23.97 -1.29 -9.59
N ALA A 170 -23.26 -0.49 -8.79
CA ALA A 170 -22.61 0.74 -9.25
C ALA A 170 -21.52 0.44 -10.28
N VAL A 171 -20.70 -0.60 -10.03
CA VAL A 171 -19.69 -1.10 -10.98
C VAL A 171 -20.33 -1.52 -12.31
N ASN A 172 -21.40 -2.32 -12.24
CA ASN A 172 -22.13 -2.75 -13.45
C ASN A 172 -22.71 -1.56 -14.21
N ASN A 173 -23.22 -0.55 -13.50
CA ASN A 173 -23.71 0.66 -14.13
C ASN A 173 -22.59 1.42 -14.87
N ALA A 174 -21.41 1.58 -14.28
CA ALA A 174 -20.25 2.18 -14.93
C ALA A 174 -19.86 1.42 -16.21
N ILE A 175 -19.78 0.08 -16.12
CA ILE A 175 -19.44 -0.79 -17.25
C ILE A 175 -20.48 -0.69 -18.36
N ASN A 176 -21.76 -0.64 -18.02
CA ASN A 176 -22.85 -0.47 -18.99
C ASN A 176 -22.80 0.91 -19.71
N GLN A 177 -22.14 1.90 -19.11
CA GLN A 177 -21.87 3.19 -19.75
C GLN A 177 -20.57 3.19 -20.59
N GLY A 178 -19.91 2.05 -20.72
CA GLY A 178 -18.70 1.87 -21.52
C GLY A 178 -17.41 2.18 -20.75
N ILE A 179 -17.47 2.35 -19.42
CA ILE A 179 -16.31 2.64 -18.57
C ILE A 179 -15.63 1.31 -18.19
N VAL A 180 -14.32 1.24 -18.32
CA VAL A 180 -13.53 0.10 -17.83
C VAL A 180 -13.31 0.25 -16.33
N VAL A 181 -13.69 -0.76 -15.54
CA VAL A 181 -13.46 -0.75 -14.09
C VAL A 181 -12.36 -1.75 -13.75
N VAL A 182 -11.31 -1.25 -13.08
CA VAL A 182 -10.17 -2.01 -12.59
C VAL A 182 -10.17 -1.97 -11.07
N ALA A 183 -10.08 -3.13 -10.42
CA ALA A 183 -10.16 -3.22 -8.96
C ALA A 183 -9.08 -4.14 -8.39
N ALA A 184 -8.49 -3.75 -7.26
CA ALA A 184 -7.54 -4.57 -6.54
C ALA A 184 -8.23 -5.80 -5.91
N ALA A 185 -7.61 -6.97 -6.04
CA ALA A 185 -8.11 -8.23 -5.45
C ALA A 185 -8.11 -8.20 -3.90
N GLY A 186 -7.41 -7.25 -3.30
CA GLY A 186 -7.25 -7.12 -1.85
C GLY A 186 -6.10 -7.96 -1.29
N ASN A 187 -5.90 -7.86 0.01
CA ASN A 187 -4.75 -8.41 0.75
C ASN A 187 -5.11 -9.62 1.64
N SER A 188 -6.35 -10.12 1.56
CA SER A 188 -6.86 -11.19 2.42
C SER A 188 -6.51 -12.61 1.96
N GLY A 189 -5.78 -12.76 0.83
CA GLY A 189 -5.29 -14.05 0.32
C GLY A 189 -4.18 -14.64 1.20
N PRO A 190 -3.68 -15.88 0.88
CA PRO A 190 -3.92 -16.64 -0.37
C PRO A 190 -5.13 -17.59 -0.34
N GLU A 191 -5.90 -17.61 0.73
CA GLU A 191 -7.01 -18.53 0.89
C GLU A 191 -8.14 -18.30 -0.16
N LYS A 192 -8.95 -19.32 -0.39
CA LYS A 192 -10.07 -19.23 -1.33
C LYS A 192 -11.16 -18.31 -0.78
N SER A 193 -11.86 -17.64 -1.71
CA SER A 193 -13.02 -16.78 -1.40
C SER A 193 -12.71 -15.56 -0.54
N THR A 194 -11.48 -15.03 -0.62
CA THR A 194 -11.05 -13.83 0.10
C THR A 194 -11.27 -12.52 -0.67
N ILE A 195 -11.65 -12.61 -1.95
CA ILE A 195 -11.89 -11.43 -2.79
C ILE A 195 -13.30 -10.89 -2.52
N GLY A 196 -13.38 -9.62 -2.13
CA GLY A 196 -14.62 -8.90 -1.90
C GLY A 196 -15.03 -7.95 -3.03
N SER A 197 -16.04 -7.10 -2.80
CA SER A 197 -16.45 -6.07 -3.76
C SER A 197 -15.53 -4.82 -3.65
N PRO A 198 -15.20 -4.16 -4.80
CA PRO A 198 -15.73 -4.36 -6.15
C PRO A 198 -15.05 -5.47 -6.96
N ALA A 199 -13.90 -6.01 -6.53
CA ALA A 199 -13.05 -6.89 -7.31
C ALA A 199 -13.72 -8.24 -7.66
N ARG A 200 -14.62 -8.75 -6.81
CA ARG A 200 -15.32 -9.99 -7.15
C ARG A 200 -16.40 -9.86 -8.24
N ASN A 201 -16.70 -8.63 -8.68
CA ASN A 201 -17.63 -8.43 -9.79
C ASN A 201 -17.07 -9.05 -11.08
N PRO A 202 -17.80 -9.98 -11.74
CA PRO A 202 -17.27 -10.71 -12.89
C PRO A 202 -17.05 -9.84 -14.13
N ASN A 203 -17.58 -8.62 -14.15
CA ASN A 203 -17.45 -7.68 -15.25
C ASN A 203 -16.30 -6.67 -15.03
N ALA A 204 -15.73 -6.61 -13.83
CA ALA A 204 -14.56 -5.78 -13.54
C ALA A 204 -13.27 -6.52 -13.87
N ILE A 205 -12.20 -5.77 -14.15
CA ILE A 205 -10.85 -6.31 -14.24
C ILE A 205 -10.28 -6.38 -12.84
N THR A 206 -10.11 -7.59 -12.32
CA THR A 206 -9.55 -7.83 -10.99
C THR A 206 -8.07 -8.07 -11.07
N VAL A 207 -7.29 -7.30 -10.31
CA VAL A 207 -5.84 -7.33 -10.32
C VAL A 207 -5.32 -7.87 -8.98
N GLY A 208 -4.60 -8.97 -9.05
CA GLY A 208 -3.87 -9.56 -7.92
C GLY A 208 -2.37 -9.27 -8.00
N ALA A 209 -1.68 -9.44 -6.88
CA ALA A 209 -0.24 -9.32 -6.83
C ALA A 209 0.45 -10.65 -7.17
N THR A 210 1.60 -10.57 -7.83
CA THR A 210 2.48 -11.71 -8.10
C THR A 210 3.93 -11.33 -7.86
N TYR A 211 4.77 -12.33 -7.66
CA TYR A 211 6.21 -12.14 -7.61
C TYR A 211 6.77 -11.97 -9.03
N ASN A 212 7.65 -11.01 -9.20
CA ASN A 212 8.26 -10.71 -10.51
C ASN A 212 9.56 -11.47 -10.79
N ASN A 213 9.85 -12.54 -10.05
CA ASN A 213 11.10 -13.34 -10.12
C ASN A 213 12.38 -12.49 -9.96
N GLN A 214 12.29 -11.31 -9.38
CA GLN A 214 13.47 -10.50 -9.08
C GLN A 214 13.87 -10.72 -7.62
N ASP A 215 15.16 -11.01 -7.41
CA ASP A 215 15.75 -11.16 -6.06
C ASP A 215 15.96 -9.81 -5.35
N SER A 216 15.34 -8.74 -5.81
CA SER A 216 15.55 -7.37 -5.34
C SER A 216 14.50 -6.92 -4.34
N SER A 217 14.29 -7.65 -3.27
CA SER A 217 13.73 -7.06 -2.05
C SER A 217 14.87 -6.55 -1.18
N MET A 218 14.74 -5.36 -0.60
CA MET A 218 15.61 -4.98 0.50
C MET A 218 15.44 -6.03 1.59
N VAL A 219 16.47 -6.81 1.83
CA VAL A 219 16.46 -7.86 2.85
C VAL A 219 17.43 -7.42 3.93
N SER A 220 16.94 -7.30 5.15
CA SER A 220 17.80 -7.10 6.30
C SER A 220 18.12 -8.43 6.97
N THR A 221 19.26 -8.53 7.61
CA THR A 221 19.65 -9.74 8.34
C THR A 221 19.41 -9.53 9.82
N LEU A 222 18.60 -10.39 10.41
CA LEU A 222 18.41 -10.51 11.85
C LEU A 222 19.30 -11.63 12.37
N VAL A 223 20.21 -11.33 13.28
CA VAL A 223 21.09 -12.32 13.92
C VAL A 223 20.62 -12.61 15.33
N VAL A 224 20.41 -13.89 15.61
CA VAL A 224 19.90 -14.41 16.88
C VAL A 224 20.87 -15.44 17.42
N GLY A 225 21.75 -15.06 18.31
CA GLY A 225 22.84 -15.93 18.72
C GLY A 225 23.71 -16.30 17.52
N GLU A 226 23.74 -17.57 17.13
CA GLU A 226 24.47 -18.05 15.95
C GLU A 226 23.58 -18.18 14.69
N THR A 227 22.28 -17.92 14.80
CA THR A 227 21.33 -18.10 13.70
C THR A 227 21.07 -16.79 13.00
N GLN A 228 21.07 -16.82 11.66
CA GLN A 228 20.73 -15.69 10.83
C GLN A 228 19.37 -15.90 10.16
N PHE A 229 18.55 -14.86 10.17
CA PHE A 229 17.25 -14.83 9.50
C PHE A 229 17.23 -13.66 8.52
N GLN A 230 16.68 -13.91 7.35
CA GLN A 230 16.33 -12.82 6.45
C GLN A 230 14.99 -12.23 6.86
N VAL A 231 14.93 -10.92 6.95
CA VAL A 231 13.74 -10.18 7.35
C VAL A 231 13.48 -9.07 6.33
N LEU A 232 12.20 -8.85 6.03
CA LEU A 232 11.79 -7.82 5.09
C LEU A 232 11.44 -6.55 5.87
N PRO A 233 11.98 -5.38 5.48
CA PRO A 233 11.49 -4.11 6.02
C PRO A 233 10.03 -3.92 5.59
N MET A 234 9.24 -3.32 6.44
CA MET A 234 7.92 -2.85 6.05
C MET A 234 8.02 -1.56 5.25
N LEU A 235 7.14 -1.39 4.28
CA LEU A 235 7.05 -0.14 3.52
C LEU A 235 6.69 1.01 4.48
N GLY A 236 7.28 2.17 4.28
CA GLY A 236 7.10 3.33 5.15
C GLY A 236 8.05 3.40 6.34
N THR A 237 8.97 2.42 6.52
CA THR A 237 10.02 2.50 7.56
C THR A 237 11.22 3.30 7.08
N ASP A 238 11.90 3.97 8.03
CA ASP A 238 13.19 4.60 7.75
C ASP A 238 14.27 3.55 7.44
N ILE A 239 15.18 3.89 6.53
CA ILE A 239 16.34 3.06 6.23
C ILE A 239 17.29 3.09 7.44
N ILE A 240 17.72 1.90 7.89
CA ILE A 240 18.69 1.78 8.96
C ILE A 240 20.08 1.79 8.36
N SER A 241 20.82 2.87 8.61
CA SER A 241 22.22 3.02 8.18
C SER A 241 23.21 2.26 9.07
N ASP A 242 22.88 2.04 10.34
CA ASP A 242 23.76 1.44 11.34
C ASP A 242 23.13 0.22 11.99
N PRO A 243 23.93 -0.83 12.32
CA PRO A 243 23.41 -2.00 13.02
C PRO A 243 22.77 -1.66 14.36
N ILE A 244 21.59 -2.23 14.63
CA ILE A 244 20.92 -2.08 15.92
C ILE A 244 21.08 -3.36 16.73
N SER A 245 21.62 -3.23 17.95
CA SER A 245 21.69 -4.30 18.93
C SER A 245 20.82 -4.00 20.13
N ALA A 246 19.94 -4.92 20.50
CA ALA A 246 19.08 -4.83 21.66
C ALA A 246 18.51 -6.19 22.04
N ASP A 247 18.03 -6.34 23.28
CA ASP A 247 17.27 -7.51 23.69
C ASP A 247 15.93 -7.57 22.97
N ILE A 248 15.45 -8.78 22.65
CA ILE A 248 14.09 -8.98 22.13
C ILE A 248 13.16 -9.40 23.24
N ILE A 249 11.95 -8.85 23.21
CA ILE A 249 10.88 -9.21 24.11
C ILE A 249 9.60 -9.50 23.34
N PHE A 250 8.87 -10.55 23.72
CA PHE A 250 7.60 -10.87 23.09
C PHE A 250 6.51 -9.90 23.56
N GLY A 251 5.93 -9.17 22.63
CA GLY A 251 4.90 -8.15 22.83
C GLY A 251 3.53 -8.55 22.31
N LYS A 252 3.21 -9.85 22.30
CA LYS A 252 1.93 -10.39 21.80
C LYS A 252 1.54 -9.80 20.44
N TYR A 253 0.46 -9.02 20.37
CA TYR A 253 0.01 -8.35 19.15
C TYR A 253 0.46 -6.89 19.06
N SER A 254 1.26 -6.41 20.05
CA SER A 254 1.72 -5.02 20.13
C SER A 254 0.57 -4.00 20.19
N ARG A 255 -0.47 -4.29 20.98
CA ARG A 255 -1.52 -3.33 21.35
C ARG A 255 -1.07 -2.50 22.57
N ASP A 256 -1.75 -1.38 22.82
CA ASP A 256 -1.41 -0.51 23.95
C ASP A 256 -1.37 -1.28 25.30
N ASN A 257 -2.37 -2.12 25.55
CA ASN A 257 -2.49 -2.94 26.77
C ASN A 257 -1.59 -4.18 26.81
N ASP A 258 -0.97 -4.56 25.71
CA ASP A 258 -0.02 -5.68 25.70
C ASP A 258 1.30 -5.32 26.41
N PHE A 259 1.52 -4.05 26.72
CA PHE A 259 2.72 -3.52 27.37
C PHE A 259 2.53 -3.20 28.87
N ASP A 260 1.34 -3.40 29.44
CA ASP A 260 1.04 -3.03 30.83
C ASP A 260 1.98 -3.74 31.84
N ASP A 261 2.33 -5.00 31.58
CA ASP A 261 3.12 -5.84 32.47
C ASP A 261 4.56 -6.10 31.95
N ILE A 262 4.97 -5.50 30.82
CA ILE A 262 6.28 -5.72 30.22
C ILE A 262 7.02 -4.42 29.94
N ASP A 263 8.30 -4.37 30.33
CA ASP A 263 9.16 -3.22 30.02
C ASP A 263 9.85 -3.42 28.66
N VAL A 264 9.38 -2.69 27.65
CA VAL A 264 9.92 -2.74 26.27
C VAL A 264 10.91 -1.62 25.97
N ARG A 265 11.22 -0.74 26.94
CA ARG A 265 12.12 0.41 26.72
C ARG A 265 13.52 -0.03 26.30
N GLY A 266 13.95 0.49 25.15
CA GLY A 266 15.26 0.19 24.56
C GLY A 266 15.39 -1.21 23.99
N LYS A 267 14.31 -2.01 23.97
CA LYS A 267 14.28 -3.37 23.44
C LYS A 267 13.63 -3.42 22.05
N ILE A 268 13.78 -4.54 21.38
CA ILE A 268 13.04 -4.87 20.15
C ILE A 268 11.83 -5.70 20.54
N VAL A 269 10.64 -5.24 20.16
CA VAL A 269 9.40 -5.96 20.36
C VAL A 269 9.24 -6.99 19.25
N LEU A 270 8.99 -8.25 19.59
CA LEU A 270 8.54 -9.30 18.69
C LEU A 270 7.03 -9.44 18.82
N ALA A 271 6.29 -9.11 17.76
CA ALA A 271 4.83 -9.17 17.77
C ALA A 271 4.30 -10.17 16.75
N GLU A 272 3.15 -10.73 17.02
CA GLU A 272 2.41 -11.60 16.10
C GLU A 272 1.60 -10.75 15.11
N ARG A 273 1.53 -11.21 13.85
CA ARG A 273 0.64 -10.61 12.84
C ARG A 273 -0.82 -10.80 13.24
N GLY A 274 -1.67 -9.80 12.93
CA GLY A 274 -3.10 -9.82 13.28
C GLY A 274 -3.37 -9.44 14.73
N GLY A 275 -4.44 -9.96 15.29
CA GLY A 275 -4.91 -9.77 16.66
C GLY A 275 -5.61 -11.02 17.19
N GLU A 276 -6.26 -10.93 18.35
CA GLU A 276 -7.05 -12.05 18.90
C GLU A 276 -8.37 -12.20 18.15
N LEU A 277 -8.79 -13.45 17.92
CA LEU A 277 -10.13 -13.87 17.46
C LEU A 277 -10.90 -12.81 16.66
N ASN A 278 -10.52 -12.62 15.37
CA ASN A 278 -11.13 -11.65 14.44
C ASN A 278 -10.82 -10.15 14.69
N GLU A 279 -9.92 -9.84 15.58
CA GLU A 279 -9.38 -8.49 15.73
C GLU A 279 -8.31 -8.25 14.66
N ILE A 280 -8.37 -7.09 14.01
CA ILE A 280 -7.30 -6.61 13.12
C ILE A 280 -6.52 -5.56 13.89
N VAL A 281 -5.25 -5.82 14.15
CA VAL A 281 -4.30 -4.83 14.66
C VAL A 281 -3.37 -4.48 13.52
N PHE A 282 -3.49 -3.26 13.03
CA PHE A 282 -2.70 -2.78 11.89
C PHE A 282 -1.21 -2.67 12.23
N PHE A 283 -0.36 -2.71 11.23
CA PHE A 283 1.09 -2.62 11.45
C PHE A 283 1.50 -1.25 11.98
N SER A 284 0.85 -0.18 11.50
CA SER A 284 1.00 1.18 12.02
C SER A 284 0.65 1.29 13.50
N ASP A 285 -0.46 0.69 13.94
CA ASP A 285 -0.83 0.66 15.35
C ASP A 285 0.21 -0.09 16.18
N LYS A 286 0.65 -1.26 15.71
CA LYS A 286 1.71 -2.04 16.38
C LYS A 286 3.00 -1.23 16.55
N GLU A 287 3.38 -0.46 15.55
CA GLU A 287 4.54 0.42 15.58
C GLU A 287 4.33 1.57 16.55
N ILE A 288 3.19 2.28 16.45
CA ILE A 288 2.84 3.40 17.31
C ILE A 288 2.87 2.99 18.80
N PHE A 289 2.24 1.87 19.14
CA PHE A 289 2.19 1.42 20.54
C PHE A 289 3.56 0.95 21.03
N ALA A 290 4.35 0.23 20.24
CA ALA A 290 5.71 -0.14 20.62
C ALA A 290 6.59 1.10 20.79
N SER A 291 6.52 2.06 19.87
CA SER A 291 7.26 3.31 19.91
C SER A 291 6.89 4.17 21.12
N LYS A 292 5.59 4.35 21.39
CA LYS A 292 5.06 5.09 22.54
C LYS A 292 5.58 4.54 23.87
N ASN A 293 5.71 3.22 23.98
CA ASN A 293 6.23 2.54 25.16
C ASN A 293 7.77 2.49 25.21
N GLY A 294 8.45 3.13 24.25
CA GLY A 294 9.91 3.31 24.24
C GLY A 294 10.70 2.14 23.67
N ALA A 295 10.06 1.25 22.92
CA ALA A 295 10.77 0.23 22.17
C ALA A 295 11.76 0.86 21.18
N LYS A 296 12.84 0.13 20.89
CA LYS A 296 13.90 0.53 19.96
C LYS A 296 13.58 0.08 18.53
N GLY A 297 12.74 -0.96 18.39
CA GLY A 297 12.28 -1.52 17.12
C GLY A 297 11.15 -2.50 17.33
N LEU A 298 10.52 -2.87 16.22
CA LEU A 298 9.43 -3.85 16.17
C LEU A 298 9.72 -4.88 15.08
N ILE A 299 9.56 -6.16 15.41
CA ILE A 299 9.58 -7.27 14.45
C ILE A 299 8.21 -7.92 14.50
N VAL A 300 7.58 -8.09 13.34
CA VAL A 300 6.32 -8.83 13.24
C VAL A 300 6.58 -10.17 12.56
N TYR A 301 6.17 -11.25 13.21
CA TYR A 301 6.23 -12.57 12.61
C TYR A 301 4.86 -13.01 12.10
N ASN A 302 4.88 -13.82 11.03
CA ASN A 302 3.67 -14.36 10.45
C ASN A 302 3.12 -15.51 11.29
N ASN A 303 1.85 -15.50 11.61
CA ASN A 303 1.14 -16.57 12.32
C ASN A 303 0.60 -17.66 11.37
N GLN A 304 0.84 -17.53 10.07
CA GLN A 304 0.49 -18.47 9.00
C GLN A 304 1.75 -18.82 8.19
N PRO A 305 1.84 -20.02 7.59
CA PRO A 305 2.92 -20.33 6.66
C PRO A 305 2.92 -19.38 5.46
N GLY A 306 4.08 -18.88 5.07
CA GLY A 306 4.27 -18.02 3.92
C GLY A 306 4.92 -16.69 4.26
N ILE A 307 5.31 -15.97 3.23
CA ILE A 307 5.87 -14.62 3.31
C ILE A 307 4.70 -13.61 3.27
N PHE A 308 4.79 -12.53 4.03
CA PHE A 308 3.89 -11.40 3.90
C PHE A 308 4.69 -10.10 3.83
N PHE A 309 4.10 -9.11 3.21
CA PHE A 309 4.61 -7.75 3.18
C PHE A 309 3.73 -6.90 4.09
N GLY A 310 4.36 -6.06 4.90
CA GLY A 310 3.69 -5.10 5.74
C GLY A 310 3.97 -3.70 5.26
N GLU A 311 3.02 -2.80 5.49
CA GLU A 311 3.12 -1.38 5.19
C GLU A 311 2.69 -0.59 6.42
N LEU A 312 3.42 0.49 6.72
CA LEU A 312 3.01 1.51 7.68
C LEU A 312 2.27 2.58 6.90
N ILE A 313 0.98 2.67 7.12
CA ILE A 313 0.10 3.66 6.49
C ILE A 313 -0.17 4.77 7.50
#